data_fd3d1df42d32ca63df4fe9d396f1b2e3
#
_entry.id   fd3d1df42d32ca63df4fe9d396f1b2e3
#
_cell.length_a   1.000
_cell.length_b   1.000
_cell.length_c   1.000
_cell.angle_alpha   90.00
_cell.angle_beta   90.00
_cell.angle_gamma   90.00
#
_symmetry.space_group_name_H-M   'P 1'
#
loop_
_entity.id
_entity.type
_entity.pdbx_description
1 polymer ?
#
loop_
_entity_poly.entity_id
_entity_poly.type
_entity_poly.pdbx_seq_one_letter_code
_entity_poly.pdbx_strand_id
1 'polypeptide(L)'
;MRTRVSQISFQLLLLSALFVSGCGQANKAGAENGIYTTQALGKTTSVNFKLETVAGGLQVPWAFAWLPDGRMLVTERPGRVRIIEKGQLRAEPVYTVPDVEPSSESGLMDVTVHPQFASNSFVYLAYAYNQDGKRVKVVRYKFADDKFTEPKNIVEGVPGAPNHAGMRCDFGPDGKIYIAAGDSTDWELAQQMNSLAGKILRVNDDGTVPTDNPFLNQKDARAEIWAVGVRNPQGLAWQPDSNLLFETEHGPSGFDGPGGGDEVNIIEKGKNYGWPVIHHKETKEGLESPLLEYTPACAPASATFYRGSAVPEFKGNFFFGCLRGESIIRVVLDGRKVAAQEKLLENKLGRIREVTEGPDGYIYFSTSNRDGRGSPAQTDDRIFRIVPAK
;
A
#
# COMPACT_ATOMS: atom_id res chain seq x y z
N MET A 1 2.17 -39.59 76.83
CA MET A 1 1.66 -40.51 75.78
C MET A 1 1.87 -39.80 74.43
N ARG A 2 2.87 -40.27 73.67
CA ARG A 2 3.20 -39.71 72.35
C ARG A 2 2.72 -40.69 71.31
N THR A 3 1.78 -40.30 70.46
CA THR A 3 1.35 -41.08 69.32
C THR A 3 2.05 -40.54 68.04
N ARG A 4 2.84 -41.42 67.44
CA ARG A 4 3.47 -41.18 66.12
C ARG A 4 2.44 -41.35 65.01
N VAL A 5 2.32 -40.39 64.12
CA VAL A 5 1.61 -40.53 62.85
C VAL A 5 2.63 -40.69 61.77
N SER A 6 2.52 -41.81 61.07
CA SER A 6 3.39 -42.24 59.94
C SER A 6 2.97 -41.44 58.68
N GLN A 7 3.95 -40.82 58.01
CA GLN A 7 3.78 -40.24 56.69
C GLN A 7 3.94 -41.31 55.61
N ILE A 8 2.92 -41.51 54.85
CA ILE A 8 2.94 -42.29 53.61
C ILE A 8 3.17 -41.32 52.46
N SER A 9 4.35 -41.36 51.83
CA SER A 9 4.68 -40.59 50.65
C SER A 9 4.10 -41.28 49.39
N PHE A 10 3.12 -40.62 48.77
CA PHE A 10 2.66 -40.99 47.44
C PHE A 10 3.53 -40.27 46.39
N GLN A 11 4.37 -41.00 45.71
CA GLN A 11 5.06 -40.51 44.50
C GLN A 11 4.08 -40.56 43.33
N LEU A 12 3.65 -39.38 42.85
CA LEU A 12 2.96 -39.23 41.58
C LEU A 12 4.02 -39.14 40.47
N LEU A 13 4.10 -40.21 39.65
CA LEU A 13 4.82 -40.14 38.37
C LEU A 13 4.03 -39.23 37.41
N LEU A 14 4.51 -38.02 37.16
CA LEU A 14 4.05 -37.19 36.03
C LEU A 14 4.77 -37.70 34.75
N LEU A 15 4.07 -38.43 33.89
CA LEU A 15 4.46 -38.58 32.50
C LEU A 15 4.19 -37.25 31.76
N SER A 16 5.21 -36.46 31.56
CA SER A 16 5.13 -35.29 30.64
C SER A 16 5.24 -35.78 29.22
N ALA A 17 4.10 -35.90 28.52
CA ALA A 17 4.07 -36.05 27.08
C ALA A 17 4.50 -34.73 26.45
N LEU A 18 5.72 -34.69 25.92
CA LEU A 18 6.19 -33.63 25.05
C LEU A 18 5.44 -33.74 23.71
N PHE A 19 4.37 -32.93 23.57
CA PHE A 19 3.84 -32.60 22.25
C PHE A 19 4.81 -31.63 21.60
N VAL A 20 5.70 -32.16 20.77
CA VAL A 20 6.45 -31.34 19.80
C VAL A 20 5.43 -30.92 18.72
N SER A 21 4.81 -29.76 18.90
CA SER A 21 4.12 -29.08 17.82
C SER A 21 5.18 -28.60 16.83
N GLY A 22 5.48 -29.42 15.85
CA GLY A 22 6.21 -29.00 14.67
C GLY A 22 5.36 -28.01 13.89
N CYS A 23 5.42 -26.70 14.22
CA CYS A 23 5.08 -25.66 13.29
C CYS A 23 6.02 -25.78 12.10
N GLY A 24 5.51 -26.37 11.01
CA GLY A 24 6.21 -26.39 9.75
C GLY A 24 6.44 -24.95 9.29
N GLN A 25 7.64 -24.42 9.50
CA GLN A 25 8.12 -23.28 8.73
C GLN A 25 8.16 -23.75 7.28
N ALA A 26 7.13 -23.42 6.51
CA ALA A 26 7.16 -23.58 5.06
C ALA A 26 8.41 -22.87 4.56
N ASN A 27 9.29 -23.60 3.89
CA ASN A 27 10.54 -23.10 3.34
C ASN A 27 10.21 -22.01 2.31
N LYS A 28 10.20 -20.73 2.73
CA LYS A 28 9.96 -19.57 1.84
C LYS A 28 11.04 -19.44 0.75
N ALA A 29 12.17 -20.10 0.89
CA ALA A 29 13.26 -20.11 -0.10
C ALA A 29 12.98 -20.98 -1.36
N GLY A 30 12.01 -21.89 -1.31
CA GLY A 30 11.64 -22.74 -2.47
C GLY A 30 10.60 -22.12 -3.40
N ALA A 31 10.12 -20.90 -3.09
CA ALA A 31 9.05 -20.25 -3.84
C ALA A 31 9.49 -19.73 -5.23
N GLU A 32 10.78 -19.61 -5.50
CA GLU A 32 11.30 -18.88 -6.68
C GLU A 32 11.20 -19.66 -8.01
N ASN A 33 11.06 -20.99 -7.98
CA ASN A 33 11.07 -21.84 -9.20
C ASN A 33 9.73 -22.56 -9.46
N GLY A 34 8.68 -22.23 -8.72
CA GLY A 34 7.38 -22.87 -8.84
C GLY A 34 6.48 -22.25 -9.90
N ILE A 35 5.58 -23.07 -10.44
CA ILE A 35 4.40 -22.56 -11.14
C ILE A 35 3.34 -22.26 -10.09
N TYR A 36 2.82 -21.03 -10.11
CA TYR A 36 1.73 -20.59 -9.25
C TYR A 36 0.43 -20.56 -10.04
N THR A 37 -0.67 -20.75 -9.36
CA THR A 37 -2.01 -20.69 -9.94
C THR A 37 -2.85 -19.72 -9.11
N THR A 38 -3.64 -18.87 -9.75
CA THR A 38 -4.60 -18.02 -9.07
C THR A 38 -5.65 -18.88 -8.36
N GLN A 39 -6.04 -18.46 -7.15
CA GLN A 39 -7.05 -19.16 -6.35
C GLN A 39 -8.35 -18.36 -6.42
N ALA A 40 -9.35 -18.93 -7.09
CA ALA A 40 -10.64 -18.26 -7.26
C ALA A 40 -11.37 -18.06 -5.92
N LEU A 41 -11.88 -16.85 -5.71
CA LEU A 41 -12.85 -16.51 -4.68
C LEU A 41 -14.29 -16.53 -5.24
N GLY A 42 -14.51 -17.35 -6.29
CA GLY A 42 -15.75 -17.48 -7.06
C GLY A 42 -15.53 -18.27 -8.34
N LYS A 43 -16.37 -18.06 -9.37
CA LYS A 43 -16.21 -18.71 -10.68
C LYS A 43 -15.26 -17.88 -11.56
N THR A 44 -14.02 -18.32 -11.71
CA THR A 44 -13.03 -17.71 -12.63
C THR A 44 -12.23 -18.80 -13.35
N THR A 45 -11.51 -18.40 -14.38
CA THR A 45 -10.52 -19.26 -15.04
C THR A 45 -9.20 -19.08 -14.33
N SER A 46 -8.68 -20.14 -13.73
CA SER A 46 -7.36 -20.11 -13.06
C SER A 46 -6.26 -19.74 -14.06
N VAL A 47 -5.34 -18.87 -13.64
CA VAL A 47 -4.19 -18.45 -14.43
C VAL A 47 -2.92 -18.96 -13.80
N ASN A 48 -2.05 -19.60 -14.61
CA ASN A 48 -0.74 -20.06 -14.19
C ASN A 48 0.33 -19.01 -14.50
N PHE A 49 1.22 -18.79 -13.55
CA PHE A 49 2.31 -17.83 -13.67
C PHE A 49 3.56 -18.29 -12.91
N LYS A 50 4.67 -17.65 -13.17
CA LYS A 50 5.94 -17.81 -12.43
C LYS A 50 6.35 -16.48 -11.82
N LEU A 51 7.31 -16.54 -10.92
CA LEU A 51 7.95 -15.36 -10.34
C LEU A 51 9.39 -15.27 -10.79
N GLU A 52 9.84 -14.06 -11.02
CA GLU A 52 11.24 -13.72 -11.16
C GLU A 52 11.62 -12.72 -10.08
N THR A 53 12.72 -12.99 -9.38
CA THR A 53 13.29 -12.04 -8.41
C THR A 53 14.02 -10.93 -9.16
N VAL A 54 13.64 -9.70 -8.88
CA VAL A 54 14.22 -8.48 -9.47
C VAL A 54 15.34 -7.93 -8.59
N ALA A 55 15.09 -7.87 -7.28
CA ALA A 55 16.07 -7.43 -6.29
C ALA A 55 15.73 -7.98 -4.91
N GLY A 56 16.76 -8.11 -4.05
CA GLY A 56 16.61 -8.50 -2.65
C GLY A 56 17.50 -7.67 -1.74
N GLY A 57 17.40 -7.90 -0.43
CA GLY A 57 18.20 -7.17 0.57
C GLY A 57 17.73 -5.73 0.80
N LEU A 58 16.49 -5.41 0.46
CA LEU A 58 15.86 -4.14 0.72
C LEU A 58 15.33 -4.05 2.16
N GLN A 59 15.11 -2.85 2.64
CA GLN A 59 14.54 -2.61 3.96
C GLN A 59 13.20 -1.89 3.86
N VAL A 60 12.11 -2.66 3.91
CA VAL A 60 10.73 -2.16 3.78
C VAL A 60 10.59 -1.31 2.52
N PRO A 61 10.80 -1.89 1.31
CA PRO A 61 10.57 -1.18 0.05
C PRO A 61 9.09 -0.81 -0.04
N TRP A 62 8.83 0.51 0.09
CA TRP A 62 7.46 0.99 0.24
C TRP A 62 6.79 1.18 -1.11
N ALA A 63 7.52 1.80 -2.06
CA ALA A 63 7.06 2.02 -3.43
C ALA A 63 8.24 1.99 -4.41
N PHE A 64 7.93 1.82 -5.68
CA PHE A 64 8.92 1.97 -6.74
C PHE A 64 8.30 2.50 -8.04
N ALA A 65 9.10 3.25 -8.80
CA ALA A 65 8.70 3.85 -10.06
C ALA A 65 9.85 3.79 -11.07
N TRP A 66 9.51 3.73 -12.36
CA TRP A 66 10.50 3.66 -13.43
C TRP A 66 10.81 5.04 -14.01
N LEU A 67 12.09 5.27 -14.23
CA LEU A 67 12.58 6.35 -15.07
C LEU A 67 12.45 5.97 -16.55
N PRO A 68 12.35 6.95 -17.46
CA PRO A 68 12.25 6.66 -18.90
C PRO A 68 13.44 5.86 -19.50
N ASP A 69 14.58 5.86 -18.82
CA ASP A 69 15.76 5.09 -19.21
C ASP A 69 15.73 3.62 -18.73
N GLY A 70 14.66 3.20 -18.08
CA GLY A 70 14.44 1.85 -17.59
C GLY A 70 15.00 1.57 -16.21
N ARG A 71 15.65 2.53 -15.55
CA ARG A 71 16.05 2.42 -14.14
C ARG A 71 14.82 2.52 -13.24
N MET A 72 14.85 1.79 -12.14
CA MET A 72 13.79 1.81 -11.13
C MET A 72 14.27 2.54 -9.87
N LEU A 73 13.58 3.57 -9.47
CA LEU A 73 13.71 4.18 -8.15
C LEU A 73 12.88 3.38 -7.15
N VAL A 74 13.43 3.11 -5.97
CA VAL A 74 12.76 2.39 -4.88
C VAL A 74 12.90 3.19 -3.60
N THR A 75 11.79 3.49 -2.94
CA THR A 75 11.81 4.05 -1.59
C THR A 75 11.91 2.96 -0.55
N GLU A 76 12.80 3.14 0.41
CA GLU A 76 12.85 2.34 1.62
C GLU A 76 12.34 3.18 2.80
N ARG A 77 11.38 2.66 3.57
CA ARG A 77 10.73 3.38 4.69
C ARG A 77 11.68 4.14 5.62
N PRO A 78 12.90 3.63 5.93
CA PRO A 78 13.85 4.36 6.77
C PRO A 78 14.37 5.69 6.20
N GLY A 79 14.06 6.04 4.94
CA GLY A 79 14.42 7.33 4.34
C GLY A 79 15.33 7.27 3.13
N ARG A 80 15.67 6.09 2.63
CA ARG A 80 16.59 5.93 1.50
C ARG A 80 15.82 5.78 0.19
N VAL A 81 16.32 6.42 -0.87
CA VAL A 81 15.94 6.14 -2.26
C VAL A 81 17.03 5.29 -2.90
N ARG A 82 16.65 4.11 -3.36
CA ARG A 82 17.55 3.16 -4.02
C ARG A 82 17.33 3.17 -5.52
N ILE A 83 18.31 2.70 -6.26
CA ILE A 83 18.19 2.48 -7.71
C ILE A 83 18.44 1.01 -8.03
N ILE A 84 17.58 0.45 -8.88
CA ILE A 84 17.79 -0.82 -9.57
C ILE A 84 18.06 -0.49 -11.04
N GLU A 85 19.20 -0.93 -11.54
CA GLU A 85 19.66 -0.72 -12.90
C GLU A 85 20.09 -2.05 -13.49
N LYS A 86 19.59 -2.39 -14.69
CA LYS A 86 19.90 -3.66 -15.39
C LYS A 86 19.70 -4.89 -14.51
N GLY A 87 18.64 -4.88 -13.68
CA GLY A 87 18.31 -5.97 -12.76
C GLY A 87 19.22 -6.07 -11.52
N GLN A 88 20.04 -5.04 -11.24
CA GLN A 88 20.92 -5.02 -10.07
C GLN A 88 20.62 -3.83 -9.16
N LEU A 89 20.47 -4.10 -7.87
CA LEU A 89 20.36 -3.07 -6.84
C LEU A 89 21.74 -2.43 -6.62
N ARG A 90 21.84 -1.11 -6.77
CA ARG A 90 23.07 -0.38 -6.42
C ARG A 90 23.33 -0.51 -4.91
N ALA A 91 24.60 -0.70 -4.54
CA ALA A 91 25.01 -0.87 -3.14
C ALA A 91 24.61 0.34 -2.28
N GLU A 92 24.94 1.55 -2.77
CA GLU A 92 24.65 2.77 -2.03
C GLU A 92 23.29 3.36 -2.46
N PRO A 93 22.56 4.00 -1.52
CA PRO A 93 21.37 4.76 -1.86
C PRO A 93 21.74 5.96 -2.73
N VAL A 94 20.89 6.29 -3.70
CA VAL A 94 21.08 7.48 -4.55
C VAL A 94 20.72 8.76 -3.80
N TYR A 95 19.87 8.65 -2.78
CA TYR A 95 19.47 9.76 -1.92
C TYR A 95 19.02 9.24 -0.55
N THR A 96 19.33 10.01 0.49
CA THR A 96 18.74 9.83 1.83
C THR A 96 18.01 11.12 2.17
N VAL A 97 16.71 11.03 2.38
CA VAL A 97 15.87 12.18 2.73
C VAL A 97 16.25 12.67 4.12
N PRO A 98 16.70 13.92 4.29
CA PRO A 98 17.37 14.36 5.52
C PRO A 98 16.43 14.55 6.71
N ASP A 99 15.14 14.85 6.45
CA ASP A 99 14.14 15.18 7.47
C ASP A 99 13.04 14.12 7.60
N VAL A 100 13.25 12.93 7.04
CA VAL A 100 12.30 11.83 7.21
C VAL A 100 12.33 11.33 8.66
N GLU A 101 11.12 11.08 9.22
CA GLU A 101 10.95 10.51 10.55
C GLU A 101 10.19 9.19 10.50
N PRO A 102 10.89 8.06 10.34
CA PRO A 102 10.26 6.75 10.22
C PRO A 102 9.71 6.28 11.56
N SER A 103 8.49 5.75 11.56
CA SER A 103 7.83 5.26 12.77
C SER A 103 6.67 4.34 12.38
N SER A 104 6.68 3.06 12.79
CA SER A 104 5.67 2.06 12.46
C SER A 104 5.39 1.96 10.96
N GLU A 105 4.22 2.41 10.47
CA GLU A 105 3.86 2.40 9.04
C GLU A 105 4.48 3.56 8.26
N SER A 106 4.66 4.70 8.92
CA SER A 106 5.12 5.93 8.30
C SER A 106 6.65 6.01 8.17
N GLY A 107 7.12 6.86 7.27
CA GLY A 107 8.53 7.07 6.97
C GLY A 107 8.68 7.66 5.57
N LEU A 108 9.69 7.28 4.80
CA LEU A 108 9.70 7.52 3.36
C LEU A 108 8.77 6.49 2.70
N MET A 109 7.69 6.99 2.13
CA MET A 109 6.61 6.17 1.63
C MET A 109 6.65 6.12 0.11
N ASP A 110 6.03 7.03 -0.58
CA ASP A 110 5.83 6.91 -2.02
C ASP A 110 6.91 7.60 -2.86
N VAL A 111 7.05 7.13 -4.11
CA VAL A 111 7.83 7.77 -5.17
C VAL A 111 7.03 7.78 -6.46
N THR A 112 6.87 8.97 -7.04
CA THR A 112 6.17 9.16 -8.31
C THR A 112 7.04 9.92 -9.29
N VAL A 113 7.17 9.40 -10.51
CA VAL A 113 7.90 10.04 -11.61
C VAL A 113 6.91 10.85 -12.44
N HIS A 114 7.23 12.11 -12.72
CA HIS A 114 6.36 12.98 -13.51
C HIS A 114 6.12 12.38 -14.91
N PRO A 115 4.88 12.38 -15.45
CA PRO A 115 4.61 11.84 -16.80
C PRO A 115 5.44 12.46 -17.92
N GLN A 116 5.89 13.70 -17.74
CA GLN A 116 6.77 14.42 -18.67
C GLN A 116 8.22 14.48 -18.15
N PHE A 117 8.69 13.46 -17.42
CA PHE A 117 10.03 13.42 -16.83
C PHE A 117 11.14 13.71 -17.83
N ALA A 118 11.04 13.23 -19.06
CA ALA A 118 12.02 13.47 -20.11
C ALA A 118 12.29 14.97 -20.38
N SER A 119 11.32 15.84 -20.09
CA SER A 119 11.44 17.29 -20.29
C SER A 119 11.73 18.07 -19.00
N ASN A 120 11.27 17.59 -17.84
CA ASN A 120 11.34 18.35 -16.59
C ASN A 120 12.19 17.68 -15.50
N SER A 121 12.47 16.38 -15.62
CA SER A 121 13.22 15.58 -14.65
C SER A 121 12.61 15.56 -13.23
N PHE A 122 11.30 15.72 -13.10
CA PHE A 122 10.66 15.80 -11.79
C PHE A 122 10.32 14.43 -11.22
N VAL A 123 10.64 14.27 -9.93
CA VAL A 123 10.28 13.13 -9.07
C VAL A 123 9.66 13.66 -7.79
N TYR A 124 8.63 12.99 -7.32
CA TYR A 124 7.90 13.33 -6.09
C TYR A 124 8.15 12.26 -5.06
N LEU A 125 8.44 12.67 -3.83
CA LEU A 125 8.59 11.80 -2.68
C LEU A 125 7.55 12.18 -1.62
N ALA A 126 6.84 11.19 -1.12
CA ALA A 126 5.89 11.36 -0.02
C ALA A 126 6.46 10.76 1.26
N TYR A 127 6.51 11.54 2.34
CA TYR A 127 7.14 11.08 3.58
C TYR A 127 6.67 11.79 4.84
N ALA A 128 6.89 11.10 5.97
CA ALA A 128 6.66 11.63 7.30
C ALA A 128 7.85 12.44 7.79
N TYR A 129 7.58 13.56 8.46
CA TYR A 129 8.58 14.46 9.07
C TYR A 129 8.06 15.02 10.39
N ASN A 130 8.91 15.73 11.13
CA ASN A 130 8.52 16.40 12.37
C ASN A 130 8.45 17.91 12.19
N GLN A 131 7.30 18.49 12.54
CA GLN A 131 7.10 19.92 12.65
C GLN A 131 6.00 20.15 13.70
N ASP A 132 6.41 20.43 14.93
CA ASP A 132 5.49 20.55 16.06
C ASP A 132 4.57 19.33 16.20
N GLY A 133 5.20 18.13 16.14
CA GLY A 133 4.57 16.83 16.04
C GLY A 133 4.70 16.23 14.64
N LYS A 134 4.29 14.96 14.52
CA LYS A 134 4.39 14.23 13.26
C LYS A 134 3.47 14.81 12.20
N ARG A 135 4.00 15.02 11.02
CA ARG A 135 3.31 15.47 9.82
C ARG A 135 3.72 14.62 8.63
N VAL A 136 2.96 14.70 7.54
CA VAL A 136 3.33 14.11 6.26
C VAL A 136 3.28 15.17 5.16
N LYS A 137 4.12 14.99 4.14
CA LYS A 137 4.22 15.90 3.00
C LYS A 137 4.57 15.18 1.71
N VAL A 138 4.32 15.86 0.59
CA VAL A 138 4.82 15.49 -0.74
C VAL A 138 5.78 16.58 -1.20
N VAL A 139 6.99 16.18 -1.57
CA VAL A 139 8.04 17.07 -2.04
C VAL A 139 8.46 16.67 -3.44
N ARG A 140 8.45 17.62 -4.36
CA ARG A 140 8.99 17.48 -5.71
C ARG A 140 10.47 17.80 -5.72
N TYR A 141 11.23 16.98 -6.39
CA TYR A 141 12.64 17.18 -6.67
C TYR A 141 12.89 17.18 -8.17
N LYS A 142 14.00 17.80 -8.60
CA LYS A 142 14.60 17.53 -9.89
C LYS A 142 15.60 16.40 -9.72
N PHE A 143 15.46 15.35 -10.51
CA PHE A 143 16.36 14.20 -10.53
C PHE A 143 17.17 14.16 -11.82
N ALA A 144 18.43 14.54 -11.74
CA ALA A 144 19.37 14.53 -12.86
C ALA A 144 20.76 14.13 -12.34
N ASP A 145 21.54 13.44 -13.18
CA ASP A 145 22.89 12.98 -12.83
C ASP A 145 22.94 12.23 -11.49
N ASP A 146 21.94 11.40 -11.25
CA ASP A 146 21.74 10.64 -10.00
C ASP A 146 21.68 11.50 -8.72
N LYS A 147 21.17 12.71 -8.83
CA LYS A 147 21.01 13.65 -7.72
C LYS A 147 19.60 14.18 -7.61
N PHE A 148 19.12 14.23 -6.39
CA PHE A 148 17.88 14.92 -6.01
C PHE A 148 18.21 16.35 -5.62
N THR A 149 17.73 17.33 -6.39
CA THR A 149 17.98 18.77 -6.18
C THR A 149 16.67 19.56 -6.24
N GLU A 150 16.71 20.86 -5.95
CA GLU A 150 15.58 21.79 -6.07
C GLU A 150 14.30 21.28 -5.34
N PRO A 151 14.36 20.98 -4.03
CA PRO A 151 13.18 20.54 -3.30
C PRO A 151 12.09 21.61 -3.30
N LYS A 152 10.86 21.20 -3.62
CA LYS A 152 9.67 22.06 -3.55
C LYS A 152 8.53 21.31 -2.87
N ASN A 153 8.01 21.86 -1.77
CA ASN A 153 6.82 21.30 -1.13
C ASN A 153 5.61 21.44 -2.06
N ILE A 154 4.92 20.35 -2.31
CA ILE A 154 3.71 20.27 -3.13
C ILE A 154 2.48 20.28 -2.23
N VAL A 155 2.47 19.45 -1.21
CA VAL A 155 1.52 19.49 -0.09
C VAL A 155 2.32 19.28 1.18
N GLU A 156 2.06 20.07 2.21
CA GLU A 156 2.74 19.97 3.51
C GLU A 156 1.78 20.20 4.67
N GLY A 157 2.23 19.90 5.89
CA GLY A 157 1.45 20.14 7.11
C GLY A 157 0.25 19.21 7.27
N VAL A 158 0.14 18.15 6.46
CA VAL A 158 -0.91 17.14 6.65
C VAL A 158 -0.68 16.46 8.00
N PRO A 159 -1.69 16.38 8.89
CA PRO A 159 -1.55 15.62 10.12
C PRO A 159 -0.98 14.23 9.89
N GLY A 160 -0.04 13.80 10.70
CA GLY A 160 0.64 12.52 10.59
C GLY A 160 0.71 11.80 11.93
N ALA A 161 0.76 10.47 11.88
CA ALA A 161 0.95 9.61 13.03
C ALA A 161 1.86 8.42 12.66
N PRO A 162 2.28 7.60 13.64
CA PRO A 162 3.01 6.36 13.36
C PRO A 162 2.24 5.41 12.43
N ASN A 163 0.91 5.40 12.53
CA ASN A 163 -0.02 4.62 11.69
C ASN A 163 -0.97 5.56 10.95
N HIS A 164 -1.68 5.03 9.95
CA HIS A 164 -2.66 5.75 9.16
C HIS A 164 -2.11 7.02 8.49
N ALA A 165 -0.88 6.97 8.03
CA ALA A 165 -0.29 8.09 7.30
C ALA A 165 -0.85 8.22 5.87
N GLY A 166 -1.29 7.11 5.28
CA GLY A 166 -1.65 7.08 3.86
C GLY A 166 -0.45 7.41 2.97
N MET A 167 -0.54 8.49 2.22
CA MET A 167 0.50 9.15 1.41
C MET A 167 0.89 8.42 0.12
N ARG A 168 0.00 7.60 -0.44
CA ARG A 168 0.10 7.27 -1.86
C ARG A 168 -0.13 8.54 -2.67
N CYS A 169 0.73 8.82 -3.64
CA CYS A 169 0.52 9.92 -4.58
C CYS A 169 0.79 9.45 -6.02
N ASP A 170 -0.07 9.85 -6.95
CA ASP A 170 0.10 9.50 -8.35
C ASP A 170 -0.59 10.52 -9.26
N PHE A 171 -0.17 10.57 -10.54
CA PHE A 171 -0.78 11.43 -11.54
C PHE A 171 -2.06 10.82 -12.10
N GLY A 172 -3.13 11.59 -12.06
CA GLY A 172 -4.35 11.25 -12.77
C GLY A 172 -4.25 11.49 -14.28
N PRO A 173 -5.21 10.94 -15.04
CA PRO A 173 -5.28 11.14 -16.49
C PRO A 173 -5.50 12.60 -16.88
N ASP A 174 -5.92 13.45 -15.95
CA ASP A 174 -6.07 14.90 -16.08
C ASP A 174 -4.76 15.68 -15.84
N GLY A 175 -3.65 14.97 -15.58
CA GLY A 175 -2.34 15.54 -15.30
C GLY A 175 -2.21 16.21 -13.93
N LYS A 176 -3.15 15.95 -13.01
CA LYS A 176 -3.08 16.42 -11.61
C LYS A 176 -2.53 15.33 -10.71
N ILE A 177 -1.96 15.74 -9.58
CA ILE A 177 -1.48 14.81 -8.55
C ILE A 177 -2.64 14.56 -7.58
N TYR A 178 -2.95 13.28 -7.38
CA TYR A 178 -3.86 12.82 -6.35
C TYR A 178 -3.06 12.24 -5.19
N ILE A 179 -3.45 12.58 -3.97
CA ILE A 179 -2.72 12.19 -2.76
C ILE A 179 -3.73 11.59 -1.78
N ALA A 180 -3.48 10.37 -1.37
CA ALA A 180 -4.29 9.61 -0.42
C ALA A 180 -3.78 9.85 1.00
N ALA A 181 -4.38 10.78 1.75
CA ALA A 181 -3.97 11.15 3.10
C ALA A 181 -4.82 10.42 4.16
N GLY A 182 -4.17 9.67 5.06
CA GLY A 182 -4.85 8.97 6.15
C GLY A 182 -5.36 9.89 7.26
N ASP A 183 -6.18 9.34 8.15
CA ASP A 183 -6.79 10.05 9.28
C ASP A 183 -5.81 10.35 10.43
N SER A 184 -4.57 9.84 10.35
CA SER A 184 -3.54 10.03 11.36
C SER A 184 -3.91 9.47 12.75
N THR A 185 -4.77 8.44 12.79
CA THR A 185 -5.35 7.86 14.02
C THR A 185 -6.24 8.81 14.84
N ASP A 186 -6.58 9.96 14.26
CA ASP A 186 -7.60 10.89 14.75
C ASP A 186 -8.76 10.87 13.73
N TRP A 187 -9.64 9.90 13.90
CA TRP A 187 -10.71 9.60 12.95
C TRP A 187 -11.69 10.76 12.72
N GLU A 188 -11.83 11.67 13.69
CA GLU A 188 -12.70 12.85 13.55
C GLU A 188 -12.19 13.78 12.43
N LEU A 189 -10.87 13.81 12.18
CA LEU A 189 -10.30 14.63 11.12
C LEU A 189 -10.81 14.25 9.74
N ALA A 190 -11.23 12.99 9.54
CA ALA A 190 -11.72 12.53 8.25
C ALA A 190 -12.98 13.28 7.78
N GLN A 191 -13.81 13.77 8.71
CA GLN A 191 -15.01 14.57 8.40
C GLN A 191 -14.80 16.08 8.51
N GLN A 192 -13.67 16.55 9.06
CA GLN A 192 -13.38 17.98 9.20
C GLN A 192 -12.85 18.58 7.88
N MET A 193 -13.58 19.52 7.32
CA MET A 193 -13.23 20.13 6.01
C MET A 193 -12.00 21.04 6.07
N ASN A 194 -11.62 21.55 7.23
CA ASN A 194 -10.42 22.35 7.45
C ASN A 194 -9.14 21.52 7.68
N SER A 195 -9.24 20.17 7.68
CA SER A 195 -8.13 19.22 7.79
C SER A 195 -7.85 18.54 6.47
N LEU A 196 -6.56 18.26 6.19
CA LEU A 196 -6.13 17.46 5.04
C LEU A 196 -6.06 15.94 5.38
N ALA A 197 -6.22 15.54 6.64
CA ALA A 197 -6.23 14.15 7.07
C ALA A 197 -7.56 13.47 6.75
N GLY A 198 -7.52 12.17 6.41
CA GLY A 198 -8.70 11.37 6.04
C GLY A 198 -9.35 11.84 4.72
N LYS A 199 -8.53 12.17 3.73
CA LYS A 199 -8.94 12.79 2.46
C LYS A 199 -8.21 12.20 1.26
N ILE A 200 -8.87 12.26 0.11
CA ILE A 200 -8.15 12.26 -1.17
C ILE A 200 -7.98 13.71 -1.58
N LEU A 201 -6.73 14.13 -1.78
CA LEU A 201 -6.37 15.49 -2.20
C LEU A 201 -6.07 15.52 -3.69
N ARG A 202 -6.25 16.67 -4.34
CA ARG A 202 -5.90 16.89 -5.74
C ARG A 202 -5.27 18.25 -5.93
N VAL A 203 -4.06 18.26 -6.48
CA VAL A 203 -3.27 19.49 -6.73
C VAL A 203 -2.61 19.47 -8.10
N ASN A 204 -2.18 20.61 -8.60
CA ASN A 204 -1.32 20.70 -9.78
C ASN A 204 0.08 20.14 -9.46
N ASP A 205 0.88 19.87 -10.47
CA ASP A 205 2.26 19.37 -10.36
C ASP A 205 3.21 20.33 -9.62
N ASP A 206 2.81 21.59 -9.49
CA ASP A 206 3.54 22.62 -8.76
C ASP A 206 2.99 22.89 -7.34
N GLY A 207 1.95 22.18 -6.91
CA GLY A 207 1.29 22.29 -5.61
C GLY A 207 0.18 23.35 -5.56
N THR A 208 -0.07 24.10 -6.64
CA THR A 208 -1.22 25.00 -6.70
C THR A 208 -2.54 24.23 -6.77
N VAL A 209 -3.62 24.82 -6.29
CA VAL A 209 -4.93 24.15 -6.28
C VAL A 209 -5.60 24.31 -7.66
N PRO A 210 -6.09 23.22 -8.28
CA PRO A 210 -6.87 23.29 -9.50
C PRO A 210 -8.19 24.07 -9.32
N THR A 211 -8.53 24.89 -10.30
CA THR A 211 -9.72 25.78 -10.24
C THR A 211 -11.05 25.03 -10.29
N ASP A 212 -11.02 23.75 -10.60
CA ASP A 212 -12.18 22.85 -10.68
C ASP A 212 -12.28 21.89 -9.49
N ASN A 213 -11.50 22.07 -8.42
CA ASN A 213 -11.66 21.28 -7.19
C ASN A 213 -13.03 21.55 -6.53
N PRO A 214 -13.66 20.50 -5.93
CA PRO A 214 -15.07 20.58 -5.51
C PRO A 214 -15.34 21.57 -4.38
N PHE A 215 -14.36 21.80 -3.50
CA PHE A 215 -14.56 22.60 -2.29
C PHE A 215 -13.84 23.95 -2.31
N LEU A 216 -13.39 24.40 -3.49
CA LEU A 216 -12.59 25.63 -3.67
C LEU A 216 -13.26 26.88 -3.07
N ASN A 217 -14.58 26.97 -3.19
CA ASN A 217 -15.35 28.12 -2.72
C ASN A 217 -16.14 27.85 -1.42
N GLN A 218 -15.90 26.71 -0.78
CA GLN A 218 -16.56 26.37 0.47
C GLN A 218 -15.81 27.03 1.63
N LYS A 219 -16.51 27.85 2.41
CA LYS A 219 -15.95 28.49 3.61
C LYS A 219 -15.41 27.41 4.57
N ASP A 220 -14.24 27.68 5.15
CA ASP A 220 -13.57 26.83 6.12
C ASP A 220 -13.18 25.41 5.61
N ALA A 221 -13.23 25.18 4.29
CA ALA A 221 -12.72 23.97 3.66
C ALA A 221 -11.32 24.18 3.07
N ARG A 222 -10.50 23.12 3.13
CA ARG A 222 -9.23 23.08 2.41
C ARG A 222 -9.50 22.86 0.92
N ALA A 223 -8.98 23.74 0.09
CA ALA A 223 -9.26 23.74 -1.34
C ALA A 223 -8.59 22.58 -2.10
N GLU A 224 -7.59 21.93 -1.50
CA GLU A 224 -6.90 20.75 -2.02
C GLU A 224 -7.78 19.50 -2.01
N ILE A 225 -8.86 19.47 -1.23
CA ILE A 225 -9.71 18.30 -1.03
C ILE A 225 -10.45 17.94 -2.31
N TRP A 226 -10.33 16.65 -2.70
CA TRP A 226 -11.08 16.04 -3.79
C TRP A 226 -12.23 15.15 -3.29
N ALA A 227 -11.97 14.34 -2.24
CA ALA A 227 -12.94 13.48 -1.58
C ALA A 227 -12.66 13.40 -0.07
N VAL A 228 -13.68 13.05 0.71
CA VAL A 228 -13.73 13.14 2.17
C VAL A 228 -14.04 11.79 2.78
N GLY A 229 -13.62 11.55 4.03
CA GLY A 229 -14.10 10.42 4.81
C GLY A 229 -13.44 9.08 4.48
N VAL A 230 -12.14 9.08 4.21
CA VAL A 230 -11.30 7.89 4.11
C VAL A 230 -10.48 7.71 5.39
N ARG A 231 -10.11 6.46 5.73
CA ARG A 231 -9.40 6.16 6.97
C ARG A 231 -7.89 6.07 6.80
N ASN A 232 -7.41 5.08 6.06
CA ASN A 232 -5.98 4.86 5.82
C ASN A 232 -5.76 4.35 4.39
N PRO A 233 -5.94 5.22 3.40
CA PRO A 233 -5.82 4.86 2.00
C PRO A 233 -4.35 4.60 1.63
N GLN A 234 -4.09 3.46 0.96
CA GLN A 234 -2.75 2.96 0.66
C GLN A 234 -2.51 2.77 -0.84
N GLY A 235 -3.56 2.66 -1.64
CA GLY A 235 -3.46 2.45 -3.08
C GLY A 235 -4.35 3.39 -3.87
N LEU A 236 -3.85 3.85 -5.03
CA LEU A 236 -4.60 4.61 -6.03
C LEU A 236 -4.34 3.99 -7.39
N ALA A 237 -5.37 3.81 -8.20
CA ALA A 237 -5.22 3.35 -9.58
C ALA A 237 -6.38 3.80 -10.46
N TRP A 238 -6.09 4.18 -11.71
CA TRP A 238 -7.11 4.58 -12.68
C TRP A 238 -7.48 3.41 -13.59
N GLN A 239 -8.78 3.11 -13.61
CA GLN A 239 -9.33 2.10 -14.52
C GLN A 239 -9.10 2.53 -15.97
N PRO A 240 -8.51 1.66 -16.82
CA PRO A 240 -8.40 1.93 -18.25
C PRO A 240 -9.77 2.24 -18.86
N ASP A 241 -9.79 3.06 -19.91
CA ASP A 241 -10.96 3.44 -20.71
C ASP A 241 -12.01 4.31 -19.99
N SER A 242 -12.28 4.08 -18.71
CA SER A 242 -13.25 4.87 -17.93
C SER A 242 -12.65 6.04 -17.17
N ASN A 243 -11.34 5.99 -16.87
CA ASN A 243 -10.63 6.92 -16.00
C ASN A 243 -11.22 7.02 -14.56
N LEU A 244 -11.97 6.04 -14.12
CA LEU A 244 -12.41 5.98 -12.73
C LEU A 244 -11.23 5.74 -11.81
N LEU A 245 -11.15 6.50 -10.73
CA LEU A 245 -10.14 6.35 -9.70
C LEU A 245 -10.58 5.29 -8.70
N PHE A 246 -9.82 4.22 -8.58
CA PHE A 246 -9.97 3.20 -7.55
C PHE A 246 -8.98 3.47 -6.43
N GLU A 247 -9.43 3.24 -5.22
CA GLU A 247 -8.66 3.42 -4.00
C GLU A 247 -8.80 2.16 -3.13
N THR A 248 -7.75 1.85 -2.35
CA THR A 248 -7.74 0.77 -1.36
C THR A 248 -7.36 1.31 0.01
N GLU A 249 -8.12 0.95 1.07
CA GLU A 249 -7.84 1.43 2.42
C GLU A 249 -8.02 0.38 3.51
N HIS A 250 -7.33 0.60 4.63
CA HIS A 250 -7.50 -0.21 5.83
C HIS A 250 -8.71 0.24 6.62
N GLY A 251 -9.57 -0.70 6.94
CA GLY A 251 -10.71 -0.53 7.85
C GLY A 251 -10.33 -0.51 9.34
N PRO A 252 -11.32 -0.46 10.22
CA PRO A 252 -11.15 -0.40 11.66
C PRO A 252 -10.27 -1.53 12.23
N SER A 253 -9.52 -1.22 13.29
CA SER A 253 -8.50 -2.13 13.86
C SER A 253 -8.81 -2.57 15.29
N GLY A 254 -10.06 -2.42 15.77
CA GLY A 254 -10.52 -2.83 17.08
C GLY A 254 -10.44 -1.74 18.16
N PHE A 255 -9.59 -0.73 17.98
CA PHE A 255 -9.53 0.43 18.90
C PHE A 255 -10.39 1.61 18.42
N ASP A 256 -10.72 1.65 17.15
CA ASP A 256 -11.46 2.72 16.46
C ASP A 256 -12.74 2.21 15.77
N GLY A 257 -13.10 0.97 16.01
CA GLY A 257 -14.29 0.28 15.49
C GLY A 257 -14.10 -1.23 15.45
N PRO A 258 -15.10 -2.01 15.04
CA PRO A 258 -14.97 -3.46 14.87
C PRO A 258 -13.85 -3.79 13.89
N GLY A 259 -12.99 -4.76 14.21
CA GLY A 259 -11.87 -5.13 13.35
C GLY A 259 -12.33 -5.77 12.03
N GLY A 260 -11.71 -5.39 10.92
CA GLY A 260 -12.08 -5.76 9.55
C GLY A 260 -12.49 -4.54 8.74
N GLY A 261 -13.36 -4.73 7.75
CA GLY A 261 -13.90 -3.61 6.98
C GLY A 261 -12.88 -2.89 6.12
N ASP A 262 -11.82 -3.58 5.65
CA ASP A 262 -10.93 -3.01 4.65
C ASP A 262 -11.69 -2.82 3.34
N GLU A 263 -11.38 -1.75 2.59
CA GLU A 263 -12.23 -1.30 1.50
C GLU A 263 -11.49 -1.17 0.16
N VAL A 264 -12.26 -1.35 -0.91
CA VAL A 264 -11.94 -0.84 -2.25
C VAL A 264 -13.04 0.12 -2.63
N ASN A 265 -12.66 1.37 -2.89
CA ASN A 265 -13.57 2.45 -3.24
C ASN A 265 -13.39 2.91 -4.69
N ILE A 266 -14.45 3.42 -5.32
CA ILE A 266 -14.37 4.20 -6.55
C ILE A 266 -14.51 5.67 -6.16
N ILE A 267 -13.41 6.40 -6.21
CA ILE A 267 -13.34 7.79 -5.73
C ILE A 267 -13.88 8.77 -6.77
N GLU A 268 -14.89 9.52 -6.38
CA GLU A 268 -15.54 10.52 -7.22
C GLU A 268 -15.44 11.92 -6.59
N LYS A 269 -15.44 12.93 -7.44
CA LYS A 269 -15.32 14.34 -7.07
C LYS A 269 -16.38 14.76 -6.04
N GLY A 270 -15.93 15.29 -4.91
CA GLY A 270 -16.79 15.88 -3.87
C GLY A 270 -17.56 14.88 -3.02
N LYS A 271 -17.29 13.56 -3.17
CA LYS A 271 -17.96 12.52 -2.41
C LYS A 271 -17.35 12.30 -1.03
N ASN A 272 -18.18 11.74 -0.13
CA ASN A 272 -17.81 11.39 1.24
C ASN A 272 -17.96 9.88 1.45
N TYR A 273 -16.85 9.19 1.76
CA TYR A 273 -16.76 7.73 1.93
C TYR A 273 -17.08 7.29 3.35
N GLY A 274 -17.48 8.22 4.20
CA GLY A 274 -18.23 7.96 5.41
C GLY A 274 -17.41 7.70 6.67
N TRP A 275 -16.13 7.39 6.59
CA TRP A 275 -15.32 7.19 7.80
C TRP A 275 -15.31 8.44 8.69
N PRO A 276 -15.50 8.33 10.03
CA PRO A 276 -15.82 7.14 10.84
C PRO A 276 -17.32 6.90 11.04
N VAL A 277 -18.18 7.64 10.32
CA VAL A 277 -19.65 7.63 10.49
C VAL A 277 -20.29 6.32 10.03
N ILE A 278 -19.73 5.72 9.00
CA ILE A 278 -20.03 4.37 8.52
C ILE A 278 -18.72 3.61 8.27
N HIS A 279 -18.77 2.29 8.33
CA HIS A 279 -17.67 1.36 8.04
C HIS A 279 -18.24 0.01 7.58
N HIS A 280 -17.40 -0.87 7.04
CA HIS A 280 -17.82 -2.18 6.55
C HIS A 280 -18.91 -2.04 5.46
N LYS A 281 -20.08 -2.69 5.66
CA LYS A 281 -21.22 -2.67 4.72
C LYS A 281 -22.34 -1.73 5.15
N GLU A 282 -22.04 -0.83 6.09
CA GLU A 282 -23.01 0.15 6.53
C GLU A 282 -23.33 1.14 5.41
N THR A 283 -24.57 1.64 5.41
CA THR A 283 -25.03 2.62 4.45
C THR A 283 -25.70 3.78 5.16
N LYS A 284 -25.48 4.99 4.68
CA LYS A 284 -26.14 6.20 5.18
C LYS A 284 -26.36 7.18 4.03
N GLU A 285 -27.48 7.83 4.01
CA GLU A 285 -27.77 8.83 2.98
C GLU A 285 -26.71 9.91 2.91
N GLY A 286 -26.23 10.22 1.70
CA GLY A 286 -25.18 11.20 1.45
C GLY A 286 -23.75 10.70 1.65
N LEU A 287 -23.56 9.42 2.04
CA LEU A 287 -22.27 8.77 2.16
C LEU A 287 -22.14 7.63 1.14
N GLU A 288 -20.95 7.45 0.61
CA GLU A 288 -20.65 6.40 -0.36
C GLU A 288 -20.22 5.12 0.37
N SER A 289 -20.77 3.98 -0.03
CA SER A 289 -20.36 2.67 0.47
C SER A 289 -19.29 2.07 -0.44
N PRO A 290 -18.39 1.21 0.10
CA PRO A 290 -17.31 0.62 -0.69
C PRO A 290 -17.83 -0.30 -1.81
N LEU A 291 -17.07 -0.39 -2.90
CA LEU A 291 -17.26 -1.38 -3.95
C LEU A 291 -17.01 -2.80 -3.43
N LEU A 292 -15.98 -2.96 -2.62
CA LEU A 292 -15.61 -4.22 -1.96
C LEU A 292 -15.26 -3.95 -0.49
N GLU A 293 -15.60 -4.91 0.36
CA GLU A 293 -15.27 -4.92 1.78
C GLU A 293 -14.65 -6.27 2.15
N TYR A 294 -13.62 -6.23 3.01
CA TYR A 294 -12.89 -7.41 3.48
C TYR A 294 -12.91 -7.53 5.00
N THR A 295 -13.67 -8.52 5.46
CA THR A 295 -13.65 -8.99 6.86
C THR A 295 -13.49 -10.52 6.83
N PRO A 296 -12.41 -11.07 7.43
CA PRO A 296 -11.36 -10.38 8.21
C PRO A 296 -10.46 -9.50 7.35
N ALA A 297 -9.83 -8.49 7.98
CA ALA A 297 -8.95 -7.55 7.32
C ALA A 297 -7.80 -8.23 6.56
N CYS A 298 -7.55 -7.80 5.34
CA CYS A 298 -6.38 -8.20 4.53
C CYS A 298 -5.25 -7.15 4.57
N ALA A 299 -5.52 -5.93 5.07
CA ALA A 299 -4.66 -4.75 5.04
C ALA A 299 -4.19 -4.45 3.61
N PRO A 300 -5.09 -3.94 2.74
CA PRO A 300 -4.78 -3.66 1.36
C PRO A 300 -3.75 -2.53 1.25
N ALA A 301 -2.82 -2.67 0.33
CA ALA A 301 -1.74 -1.74 0.12
C ALA A 301 -1.83 -1.09 -1.27
N SER A 302 -0.72 -0.90 -1.97
CA SER A 302 -0.70 -0.34 -3.31
C SER A 302 -1.57 -1.12 -4.30
N ALA A 303 -2.11 -0.43 -5.28
CA ALA A 303 -2.99 -0.99 -6.29
C ALA A 303 -2.60 -0.56 -7.71
N THR A 304 -2.96 -1.38 -8.69
CA THR A 304 -2.77 -1.08 -10.11
C THR A 304 -3.84 -1.72 -10.98
N PHE A 305 -4.11 -1.14 -12.14
CA PHE A 305 -4.77 -1.82 -13.25
C PHE A 305 -3.73 -2.35 -14.23
N TYR A 306 -3.86 -3.61 -14.59
CA TYR A 306 -2.97 -4.22 -15.57
C TYR A 306 -3.40 -3.88 -17.00
N ARG A 307 -2.54 -3.22 -17.75
CA ARG A 307 -2.75 -2.81 -19.16
C ARG A 307 -1.93 -3.64 -20.14
N GLY A 308 -0.94 -4.37 -19.63
CA GLY A 308 -0.03 -5.19 -20.41
C GLY A 308 -0.68 -6.33 -21.16
N SER A 309 0.11 -7.02 -21.96
CA SER A 309 -0.32 -8.17 -22.75
C SER A 309 0.48 -9.44 -22.47
N ALA A 310 1.45 -9.38 -21.54
CA ALA A 310 2.30 -10.53 -21.21
C ALA A 310 1.52 -11.66 -20.52
N VAL A 311 0.49 -11.31 -19.76
CA VAL A 311 -0.50 -12.24 -19.18
C VAL A 311 -1.89 -11.78 -19.65
N PRO A 312 -2.37 -12.23 -20.81
CA PRO A 312 -3.60 -11.70 -21.43
C PRO A 312 -4.84 -11.76 -20.53
N GLU A 313 -4.94 -12.79 -19.69
CA GLU A 313 -6.04 -13.00 -18.74
C GLU A 313 -6.10 -11.95 -17.63
N PHE A 314 -5.02 -11.20 -17.43
CA PHE A 314 -4.94 -10.13 -16.44
C PHE A 314 -5.36 -8.77 -16.98
N LYS A 315 -5.44 -8.63 -18.32
CA LYS A 315 -5.70 -7.34 -18.96
C LYS A 315 -7.00 -6.70 -18.48
N GLY A 316 -6.93 -5.42 -18.09
CA GLY A 316 -8.06 -4.65 -17.57
C GLY A 316 -8.48 -4.97 -16.14
N ASN A 317 -7.82 -5.92 -15.47
CA ASN A 317 -8.15 -6.26 -14.10
C ASN A 317 -7.41 -5.37 -13.10
N PHE A 318 -8.02 -5.19 -11.94
CA PHE A 318 -7.49 -4.46 -10.81
C PHE A 318 -6.74 -5.40 -9.87
N PHE A 319 -5.56 -4.99 -9.42
CA PHE A 319 -4.71 -5.75 -8.51
C PHE A 319 -4.30 -4.89 -7.33
N PHE A 320 -4.22 -5.49 -6.14
CA PHE A 320 -3.64 -4.84 -4.97
C PHE A 320 -2.96 -5.85 -4.04
N GLY A 321 -1.93 -5.37 -3.35
CA GLY A 321 -1.21 -6.14 -2.34
C GLY A 321 -1.96 -6.18 -1.03
N CYS A 322 -1.78 -7.26 -0.27
CA CYS A 322 -2.33 -7.43 1.07
C CYS A 322 -1.20 -7.67 2.07
N LEU A 323 -1.06 -6.75 3.03
CA LEU A 323 -0.03 -6.87 4.07
C LEU A 323 -0.39 -7.96 5.08
N ARG A 324 -1.59 -7.92 5.65
CA ARG A 324 -2.05 -8.91 6.63
C ARG A 324 -2.54 -10.20 5.96
N GLY A 325 -3.15 -10.08 4.79
CA GLY A 325 -3.64 -11.21 4.00
C GLY A 325 -2.53 -11.95 3.25
N GLU A 326 -1.28 -11.50 3.32
CA GLU A 326 -0.08 -12.11 2.71
C GLU A 326 -0.34 -12.63 1.28
N SER A 327 -0.95 -11.80 0.45
CA SER A 327 -1.39 -12.17 -0.91
C SER A 327 -1.46 -10.96 -1.83
N ILE A 328 -1.67 -11.19 -3.11
CA ILE A 328 -2.18 -10.21 -4.06
C ILE A 328 -3.62 -10.59 -4.36
N ILE A 329 -4.53 -9.62 -4.34
CA ILE A 329 -5.90 -9.82 -4.81
C ILE A 329 -6.03 -9.28 -6.23
N ARG A 330 -6.58 -10.10 -7.11
CA ARG A 330 -7.03 -9.75 -8.45
C ARG A 330 -8.54 -9.58 -8.43
N VAL A 331 -9.02 -8.45 -8.92
CA VAL A 331 -10.44 -8.18 -9.11
C VAL A 331 -10.74 -8.06 -10.59
N VAL A 332 -11.62 -8.92 -11.08
CA VAL A 332 -12.15 -8.87 -12.44
C VAL A 332 -13.39 -7.99 -12.44
N LEU A 333 -13.40 -6.98 -13.27
CA LEU A 333 -14.47 -5.98 -13.34
C LEU A 333 -15.24 -6.07 -14.65
N ASP A 334 -16.53 -5.81 -14.58
CA ASP A 334 -17.40 -5.48 -15.71
C ASP A 334 -17.94 -4.06 -15.51
N GLY A 335 -17.25 -3.09 -16.13
CA GLY A 335 -17.46 -1.67 -15.84
C GLY A 335 -17.16 -1.34 -14.38
N ARG A 336 -18.17 -0.92 -13.62
CA ARG A 336 -18.07 -0.63 -12.17
C ARG A 336 -18.43 -1.84 -11.29
N LYS A 337 -18.79 -2.99 -11.87
CA LYS A 337 -19.23 -4.15 -11.11
C LYS A 337 -18.14 -5.17 -10.96
N VAL A 338 -18.05 -5.77 -9.79
CA VAL A 338 -17.15 -6.90 -9.54
C VAL A 338 -17.75 -8.15 -10.16
N ALA A 339 -17.06 -8.71 -11.16
CA ALA A 339 -17.44 -9.97 -11.79
C ALA A 339 -16.83 -11.17 -11.04
N ALA A 340 -15.59 -11.06 -10.57
CA ALA A 340 -14.90 -12.11 -9.86
C ALA A 340 -13.72 -11.56 -9.03
N GLN A 341 -13.24 -12.38 -8.11
CA GLN A 341 -12.02 -12.11 -7.34
C GLN A 341 -11.16 -13.36 -7.25
N GLU A 342 -9.85 -13.17 -7.20
CA GLU A 342 -8.87 -14.23 -7.03
C GLU A 342 -7.75 -13.79 -6.08
N LYS A 343 -7.17 -14.75 -5.38
CA LYS A 343 -5.93 -14.55 -4.62
C LYS A 343 -4.75 -15.15 -5.37
N LEU A 344 -3.64 -14.44 -5.37
CA LEU A 344 -2.35 -14.86 -5.85
C LEU A 344 -1.38 -14.93 -4.67
N LEU A 345 -0.55 -15.97 -4.62
CA LEU A 345 0.57 -16.10 -3.67
C LEU A 345 0.17 -16.12 -2.18
N GLU A 346 -1.07 -16.50 -1.85
CA GLU A 346 -1.54 -16.52 -0.46
C GLU A 346 -0.58 -17.29 0.45
N ASN A 347 -0.06 -16.65 1.49
CA ASN A 347 0.88 -17.18 2.49
C ASN A 347 2.21 -17.74 1.91
N LYS A 348 2.62 -17.32 0.69
CA LYS A 348 3.86 -17.79 0.06
C LYS A 348 5.07 -16.90 0.34
N LEU A 349 4.89 -15.60 0.31
CA LEU A 349 5.99 -14.63 0.39
C LEU A 349 5.87 -13.68 1.59
N GLY A 350 4.82 -13.82 2.40
CA GLY A 350 4.49 -12.91 3.49
C GLY A 350 3.79 -11.65 3.01
N ARG A 351 4.04 -10.55 3.67
CA ARG A 351 3.37 -9.26 3.51
C ARG A 351 3.71 -8.63 2.16
N ILE A 352 2.71 -8.32 1.36
CA ILE A 352 2.89 -7.69 0.03
C ILE A 352 2.44 -6.24 0.11
N ARG A 353 3.34 -5.31 -0.28
CA ARG A 353 3.11 -3.87 -0.17
C ARG A 353 2.89 -3.22 -1.53
N GLU A 354 3.92 -3.04 -2.34
CA GLU A 354 3.78 -2.45 -3.66
C GLU A 354 3.28 -3.49 -4.67
N VAL A 355 2.32 -3.10 -5.49
CA VAL A 355 1.88 -3.85 -6.68
C VAL A 355 1.67 -2.84 -7.80
N THR A 356 2.44 -2.93 -8.88
CA THR A 356 2.33 -2.00 -10.00
C THR A 356 2.73 -2.67 -11.31
N GLU A 357 2.33 -2.12 -12.45
CA GLU A 357 2.73 -2.57 -13.78
C GLU A 357 4.05 -1.92 -14.17
N GLY A 358 5.01 -2.73 -14.63
CA GLY A 358 6.28 -2.26 -15.18
C GLY A 358 6.19 -1.87 -16.65
N PRO A 359 7.20 -1.13 -17.17
CA PRO A 359 7.23 -0.69 -18.56
C PRO A 359 7.37 -1.84 -19.56
N ASP A 360 7.76 -3.02 -19.10
CA ASP A 360 7.83 -4.27 -19.88
C ASP A 360 6.49 -5.04 -19.91
N GLY A 361 5.44 -4.49 -19.30
CA GLY A 361 4.09 -5.07 -19.26
C GLY A 361 3.95 -6.27 -18.34
N TYR A 362 4.81 -6.42 -17.32
CA TYR A 362 4.64 -7.38 -16.23
C TYR A 362 4.13 -6.69 -14.96
N ILE A 363 3.49 -7.43 -14.08
CA ILE A 363 3.17 -6.97 -12.73
C ILE A 363 4.40 -7.17 -11.85
N TYR A 364 4.81 -6.10 -11.18
CA TYR A 364 5.85 -6.09 -10.16
C TYR A 364 5.22 -5.91 -8.78
N PHE A 365 5.85 -6.49 -7.77
CA PHE A 365 5.42 -6.30 -6.38
C PHE A 365 6.60 -6.40 -5.40
N SER A 366 6.46 -5.77 -4.24
CA SER A 366 7.44 -5.87 -3.16
C SER A 366 6.89 -6.61 -1.95
N THR A 367 7.79 -7.28 -1.21
CA THR A 367 7.50 -7.76 0.15
C THR A 367 7.81 -6.67 1.19
N SER A 368 7.17 -6.77 2.36
CA SER A 368 7.32 -5.85 3.50
C SER A 368 7.42 -6.64 4.81
N ASN A 369 8.24 -7.69 4.82
CA ASN A 369 8.33 -8.61 5.95
C ASN A 369 9.17 -8.04 7.11
N ARG A 370 10.02 -7.02 6.82
CA ARG A 370 10.85 -6.31 7.81
C ARG A 370 10.17 -5.08 8.42
N ASP A 371 8.86 -4.90 8.19
CA ASP A 371 8.12 -3.72 8.69
C ASP A 371 7.80 -3.77 10.21
N GLY A 372 8.17 -4.84 10.88
CA GLY A 372 7.94 -5.06 12.31
C GLY A 372 6.69 -5.89 12.62
N ARG A 373 5.90 -6.25 11.60
CA ARG A 373 4.68 -7.08 11.70
C ARG A 373 4.78 -8.38 10.90
N GLY A 374 5.80 -8.52 10.08
CA GLY A 374 6.07 -9.71 9.28
C GLY A 374 7.07 -10.66 9.91
N SER A 375 7.33 -11.78 9.23
CA SER A 375 8.34 -12.77 9.58
C SER A 375 9.37 -12.84 8.44
N PRO A 376 10.44 -12.00 8.46
CA PRO A 376 11.34 -11.89 7.33
C PRO A 376 12.22 -13.13 7.17
N ALA A 377 12.38 -13.59 5.92
CA ALA A 377 13.45 -14.49 5.53
C ALA A 377 14.79 -13.74 5.44
N GLN A 378 15.90 -14.47 5.34
CA GLN A 378 17.24 -13.86 5.27
C GLN A 378 17.37 -12.90 4.07
N THR A 379 16.77 -13.25 2.92
CA THR A 379 16.82 -12.48 1.67
C THR A 379 15.79 -11.37 1.55
N ASP A 380 14.86 -11.23 2.52
CA ASP A 380 13.82 -10.17 2.50
C ASP A 380 14.44 -8.80 2.84
N ASP A 381 13.79 -7.68 2.46
CA ASP A 381 12.62 -7.66 1.59
C ASP A 381 13.07 -7.67 0.14
N ARG A 382 12.15 -8.08 -0.76
CA ARG A 382 12.44 -8.35 -2.16
C ARG A 382 11.42 -7.69 -3.08
N ILE A 383 11.84 -7.47 -4.33
CA ILE A 383 10.96 -7.12 -5.43
C ILE A 383 10.92 -8.29 -6.40
N PHE A 384 9.73 -8.65 -6.82
CA PHE A 384 9.45 -9.71 -7.80
C PHE A 384 8.70 -9.15 -9.00
N ARG A 385 8.71 -9.90 -10.11
CA ARG A 385 7.75 -9.73 -11.19
C ARG A 385 7.03 -11.04 -11.51
N ILE A 386 5.78 -10.92 -11.94
CA ILE A 386 4.94 -12.03 -12.40
C ILE A 386 5.17 -12.20 -13.90
N VAL A 387 5.55 -13.41 -14.31
CA VAL A 387 5.76 -13.77 -15.71
C VAL A 387 4.89 -14.96 -16.10
N PRO A 388 4.56 -15.14 -17.41
CA PRO A 388 3.80 -16.30 -17.87
C PRO A 388 4.45 -17.63 -17.48
N ALA A 389 3.65 -18.61 -17.08
CA ALA A 389 4.11 -20.00 -16.97
C ALA A 389 4.15 -20.61 -18.38
N LYS A 390 5.31 -20.55 -19.02
CA LYS A 390 5.52 -21.28 -20.28
C LYS A 390 5.82 -22.75 -20.01
#